data_f59f69cefdbec9fe0e29ead9dce7812b
#
_entry.id   f59f69cefdbec9fe0e29ead9dce7812b
#
_cell.length_a   1.000
_cell.length_b   1.000
_cell.length_c   1.000
_cell.angle_alpha   90.00
_cell.angle_beta   90.00
_cell.angle_gamma   90.00
#
_symmetry.space_group_name_H-M   'P 1'
#
loop_
_entity.id
_entity.type
_entity.pdbx_description
1 polymer ?
#
loop_
_entity_poly.entity_id
_entity_poly.type
_entity_poly.pdbx_seq_one_letter_code
_entity_poly.pdbx_strand_id
1 'polypeptide(L)'
;MPFYAVHKGKQRGIYTDWNECKKNIFGVRHPVFKKFDTKEEAEHFLIHGFGTKTNQSMVDTLGGGGTGGEGGDAGNSIDNDIHIIHAFTDGSLIRKKSKNGETKLLCGYGIYIPAYGLMEELRYAGTIRDNKTNNRGELKAIIDGLNYILDFIDKTTGGVGGSDDGVVENEKLKKTKIVLYTDSSYSKLILGDTGVKYRKAGYLVSKKSGEEVKNADMVQEIMEIRDKISAYGMELIVKHVYAHTNLDTFEANGNRLADEYANIGANKTHLHAND
;
A
#
# COMPACT_ATOMS: atom_id res chain seq x y z
N MET A 1 23.09 14.25 19.59
CA MET A 1 23.38 14.75 18.22
C MET A 1 22.25 14.25 17.33
N PRO A 2 21.71 15.04 16.41
CA PRO A 2 20.67 14.57 15.51
C PRO A 2 21.23 13.62 14.44
N PHE A 3 20.41 12.67 14.01
CA PHE A 3 20.69 11.76 12.91
C PHE A 3 19.83 12.11 11.70
N TYR A 4 20.42 12.16 10.53
CA TYR A 4 19.74 12.42 9.27
C TYR A 4 19.79 11.14 8.43
N ALA A 5 18.68 10.45 8.27
CA ALA A 5 18.62 9.25 7.45
C ALA A 5 18.16 9.61 6.03
N VAL A 6 18.91 9.18 5.03
CA VAL A 6 18.58 9.30 3.61
C VAL A 6 18.21 7.92 3.09
N HIS A 7 16.90 7.67 2.96
CA HIS A 7 16.37 6.43 2.40
C HIS A 7 16.50 6.41 0.86
N LYS A 8 16.28 7.59 0.21
CA LYS A 8 16.47 7.78 -1.23
C LYS A 8 17.25 9.07 -1.49
N GLY A 9 18.41 8.93 -2.11
CA GLY A 9 19.35 9.99 -2.42
C GLY A 9 20.45 9.53 -3.36
N LYS A 10 21.49 10.33 -3.53
CA LYS A 10 22.71 9.93 -4.26
C LYS A 10 23.42 8.78 -3.54
N GLN A 11 23.48 8.87 -2.22
CA GLN A 11 23.99 7.82 -1.36
C GLN A 11 23.03 7.63 -0.19
N ARG A 12 22.49 6.43 -0.02
CA ARG A 12 21.66 6.00 1.08
C ARG A 12 22.52 5.84 2.33
N GLY A 13 22.07 6.36 3.48
CA GLY A 13 22.85 6.28 4.70
C GLY A 13 22.31 7.13 5.82
N ILE A 14 22.96 7.05 7.00
CA ILE A 14 22.70 7.88 8.15
C ILE A 14 23.88 8.84 8.32
N TYR A 15 23.56 10.11 8.46
CA TYR A 15 24.50 11.21 8.57
C TYR A 15 24.27 11.93 9.89
N THR A 16 25.33 12.34 10.56
CA THR A 16 25.28 13.16 11.78
C THR A 16 25.46 14.66 11.50
N ASP A 17 25.90 14.99 10.27
CA ASP A 17 26.04 16.36 9.79
C ASP A 17 25.01 16.65 8.68
N TRP A 18 24.30 17.77 8.81
CA TRP A 18 23.31 18.19 7.85
C TRP A 18 23.88 18.51 6.45
N ASN A 19 25.10 19.05 6.39
CA ASN A 19 25.68 19.41 5.09
C ASN A 19 26.07 18.16 4.30
N GLU A 20 26.46 17.07 4.97
CA GLU A 20 26.68 15.79 4.33
C GLU A 20 25.37 15.17 3.84
N CYS A 21 24.33 15.17 4.67
CA CYS A 21 23.00 14.73 4.28
C CYS A 21 22.50 15.53 3.06
N LYS A 22 22.63 16.86 3.11
CA LYS A 22 22.22 17.78 2.04
C LYS A 22 22.91 17.48 0.70
N LYS A 23 24.20 17.13 0.69
CA LYS A 23 24.93 16.75 -0.54
C LYS A 23 24.30 15.53 -1.21
N ASN A 24 23.76 14.61 -0.40
CA ASN A 24 23.19 13.36 -0.89
C ASN A 24 21.73 13.47 -1.35
N ILE A 25 21.01 14.52 -0.95
CA ILE A 25 19.63 14.77 -1.39
C ILE A 25 19.53 15.85 -2.47
N PHE A 26 20.51 16.76 -2.54
CA PHE A 26 20.48 17.88 -3.48
C PHE A 26 20.64 17.42 -4.93
N GLY A 27 19.70 17.85 -5.80
CA GLY A 27 19.67 17.48 -7.23
C GLY A 27 19.13 16.07 -7.50
N VAL A 28 18.66 15.35 -6.48
CA VAL A 28 17.95 14.07 -6.64
C VAL A 28 16.47 14.35 -6.85
N ARG A 29 15.87 13.70 -7.84
CA ARG A 29 14.43 13.78 -8.08
C ARG A 29 13.69 12.99 -7.01
N HIS A 30 12.89 13.67 -6.17
CA HIS A 30 12.15 13.11 -5.04
C HIS A 30 13.05 12.36 -4.02
N PRO A 31 13.94 13.06 -3.30
CA PRO A 31 14.72 12.45 -2.25
C PRO A 31 13.83 12.11 -1.06
N VAL A 32 14.12 10.99 -0.39
CA VAL A 32 13.41 10.55 0.83
C VAL A 32 14.41 10.57 1.97
N PHE A 33 14.22 11.51 2.90
CA PHE A 33 15.10 11.69 4.05
C PHE A 33 14.33 12.26 5.25
N LYS A 34 14.86 12.06 6.45
CA LYS A 34 14.27 12.59 7.68
C LYS A 34 15.33 12.75 8.77
N LYS A 35 15.10 13.72 9.70
CA LYS A 35 15.88 13.94 10.92
C LYS A 35 15.28 13.15 12.06
N PHE A 36 16.14 12.55 12.89
CA PHE A 36 15.80 11.78 14.09
C PHE A 36 16.66 12.20 15.28
N ASP A 37 16.15 11.96 16.48
CA ASP A 37 16.88 12.24 17.73
C ASP A 37 17.69 11.03 18.18
N THR A 38 17.29 9.80 17.77
CA THR A 38 18.00 8.55 18.04
C THR A 38 18.53 7.90 16.78
N LYS A 39 19.59 7.08 16.94
CA LYS A 39 20.19 6.34 15.82
C LYS A 39 19.29 5.19 15.39
N GLU A 40 18.63 4.55 16.32
CA GLU A 40 17.71 3.44 16.11
C GLU A 40 16.52 3.85 15.23
N GLU A 41 15.93 5.02 15.49
CA GLU A 41 14.87 5.57 14.64
C GLU A 41 15.37 5.90 13.22
N ALA A 42 16.60 6.41 13.10
CA ALA A 42 17.22 6.70 11.83
C ALA A 42 17.53 5.42 11.04
N GLU A 43 18.01 4.35 11.71
CA GLU A 43 18.24 3.03 11.13
C GLU A 43 16.93 2.42 10.63
N HIS A 44 15.90 2.48 11.46
CA HIS A 44 14.57 2.02 11.10
C HIS A 44 14.03 2.76 9.87
N PHE A 45 14.13 4.10 9.85
CA PHE A 45 13.74 4.90 8.70
C PHE A 45 14.62 4.62 7.46
N LEU A 46 15.91 4.37 7.64
CA LEU A 46 16.80 4.00 6.54
C LEU A 46 16.34 2.72 5.85
N ILE A 47 15.83 1.74 6.61
CA ILE A 47 15.36 0.46 6.09
C ILE A 47 13.96 0.61 5.47
N HIS A 48 13.04 1.28 6.16
CA HIS A 48 11.60 1.26 5.87
C HIS A 48 11.03 2.55 5.26
N GLY A 49 11.82 3.63 5.17
CA GLY A 49 11.34 4.94 4.71
C GLY A 49 10.33 5.55 5.69
N PHE A 50 9.26 6.17 5.20
CA PHE A 50 8.20 6.76 6.03
C PHE A 50 7.23 5.73 6.65
N GLY A 51 7.46 4.44 6.46
CA GLY A 51 6.62 3.37 7.01
C GLY A 51 7.08 2.93 8.40
N THR A 52 6.27 3.14 9.40
CA THR A 52 6.25 2.71 10.80
C THR A 52 6.78 3.73 11.82
N LYS A 53 5.86 4.45 12.46
CA LYS A 53 6.05 4.86 13.85
C LYS A 53 5.71 3.64 14.70
N THR A 54 6.68 3.04 15.35
CA THR A 54 6.44 2.23 16.54
C THR A 54 5.72 3.10 17.57
N ASN A 55 4.52 2.69 18.00
CA ASN A 55 3.79 3.31 19.11
C ASN A 55 4.55 3.06 20.42
N GLN A 56 5.56 3.84 20.70
CA GLN A 56 6.29 3.84 21.97
C GLN A 56 5.98 5.07 22.85
N SER A 57 4.93 5.83 22.51
CA SER A 57 4.55 7.03 23.26
C SER A 57 3.20 6.95 24.00
N MET A 58 2.73 5.75 24.35
CA MET A 58 1.51 5.58 25.16
C MET A 58 1.70 4.82 26.47
N VAL A 59 2.94 4.63 26.97
CA VAL A 59 3.16 3.98 28.26
C VAL A 59 3.64 4.95 29.37
N ASP A 60 4.01 6.19 29.04
CA ASP A 60 4.59 7.11 30.03
C ASP A 60 3.57 8.04 30.73
N THR A 61 2.28 7.70 30.77
CA THR A 61 1.30 8.54 31.49
C THR A 61 0.48 7.79 32.55
N LEU A 62 0.93 6.69 33.09
CA LEU A 62 0.37 6.16 34.35
C LEU A 62 1.47 5.74 35.29
N GLY A 63 1.78 6.62 36.14
CA GLY A 63 2.25 6.70 37.50
C GLY A 63 3.04 5.59 38.19
N GLY A 64 4.19 5.95 38.74
CA GLY A 64 4.45 5.73 40.18
C GLY A 64 5.27 4.51 40.56
N GLY A 65 6.55 4.72 40.83
CA GLY A 65 7.24 4.33 42.07
C GLY A 65 7.33 2.84 42.43
N GLY A 66 8.56 2.32 42.52
CA GLY A 66 8.84 1.08 43.26
C GLY A 66 10.19 0.47 42.93
N THR A 67 11.05 0.55 43.90
CA THR A 67 12.43 0.10 44.05
C THR A 67 12.68 -1.40 43.84
N GLY A 68 13.81 -1.74 43.20
CA GLY A 68 14.77 -2.77 43.65
C GLY A 68 14.41 -4.23 43.34
N GLY A 69 15.30 -4.91 42.64
CA GLY A 69 15.37 -6.37 42.60
C GLY A 69 16.20 -6.88 41.43
N GLU A 70 17.48 -7.20 41.72
CA GLU A 70 18.34 -7.99 40.82
C GLU A 70 17.78 -9.40 40.66
N GLY A 71 17.83 -9.93 39.44
CA GLY A 71 17.51 -11.33 39.17
C GLY A 71 17.52 -11.59 37.67
N GLY A 72 18.65 -12.11 37.16
CA GLY A 72 18.77 -12.49 35.76
C GLY A 72 17.82 -13.62 35.42
N ASP A 73 17.16 -13.46 34.29
CA ASP A 73 16.71 -14.59 33.49
C ASP A 73 16.76 -14.17 32.01
N ALA A 74 17.50 -14.97 31.20
CA ALA A 74 17.58 -14.80 29.77
C ALA A 74 16.25 -15.22 29.16
N GLY A 75 15.23 -14.39 29.36
CA GLY A 75 13.89 -14.54 28.82
C GLY A 75 13.87 -14.08 27.39
N ASN A 76 13.70 -15.06 26.52
CA ASN A 76 13.26 -15.06 25.13
C ASN A 76 12.49 -13.77 24.81
N SER A 77 13.15 -12.79 24.17
CA SER A 77 12.47 -11.62 23.63
C SER A 77 11.58 -12.12 22.49
N ILE A 78 10.30 -12.25 22.76
CA ILE A 78 9.29 -12.49 21.74
C ILE A 78 9.39 -11.31 20.78
N ASP A 79 9.92 -11.57 19.60
CA ASP A 79 10.00 -10.62 18.50
C ASP A 79 8.57 -10.21 18.12
N ASN A 80 8.11 -9.08 18.66
CA ASN A 80 6.78 -8.52 18.45
C ASN A 80 6.73 -7.63 17.19
N ASP A 81 7.67 -7.77 16.26
CA ASP A 81 7.74 -6.95 15.07
C ASP A 81 6.55 -7.21 14.14
N ILE A 82 5.63 -6.24 14.11
CA ILE A 82 4.53 -6.23 13.15
C ILE A 82 5.08 -5.72 11.81
N HIS A 83 5.00 -6.56 10.80
CA HIS A 83 5.38 -6.22 9.44
C HIS A 83 4.23 -5.50 8.72
N ILE A 84 4.49 -4.31 8.12
CA ILE A 84 3.45 -3.54 7.43
C ILE A 84 3.88 -3.28 5.99
N ILE A 85 3.08 -3.80 5.04
CA ILE A 85 3.20 -3.51 3.62
C ILE A 85 2.17 -2.44 3.27
N HIS A 86 2.62 -1.33 2.71
CA HIS A 86 1.75 -0.22 2.31
C HIS A 86 1.47 -0.28 0.82
N ALA A 87 0.22 -0.08 0.41
CA ALA A 87 -0.19 0.01 -0.99
C ALA A 87 -1.12 1.21 -1.17
N PHE A 88 -0.88 2.01 -2.20
CA PHE A 88 -1.69 3.17 -2.59
C PHE A 88 -2.26 2.92 -3.97
N THR A 89 -3.56 3.15 -4.13
CA THR A 89 -4.29 2.84 -5.36
C THR A 89 -5.23 3.97 -5.72
N ASP A 90 -5.31 4.27 -7.01
CA ASP A 90 -6.22 5.29 -7.54
C ASP A 90 -6.70 4.94 -8.96
N GLY A 91 -7.88 5.46 -9.33
CA GLY A 91 -8.47 5.37 -10.64
C GLY A 91 -8.64 6.74 -11.30
N SER A 92 -8.47 6.83 -12.62
CA SER A 92 -8.66 8.07 -13.36
C SER A 92 -9.57 7.86 -14.56
N LEU A 93 -10.61 8.72 -14.68
CA LEU A 93 -11.50 8.79 -15.84
C LEU A 93 -11.48 10.18 -16.44
N ILE A 94 -10.85 10.32 -17.60
CA ILE A 94 -10.71 11.59 -18.31
C ILE A 94 -11.69 11.62 -19.49
N ARG A 95 -12.45 12.73 -19.62
CA ARG A 95 -13.34 12.98 -20.76
C ARG A 95 -12.69 14.00 -21.69
N LYS A 96 -12.30 13.57 -22.88
CA LYS A 96 -11.73 14.46 -23.91
C LYS A 96 -12.74 14.66 -25.03
N LYS A 97 -13.04 15.93 -25.35
CA LYS A 97 -13.81 16.28 -26.56
C LYS A 97 -12.85 16.36 -27.73
N SER A 98 -13.17 15.67 -28.82
CA SER A 98 -12.44 15.80 -30.08
C SER A 98 -12.94 17.03 -30.86
N LYS A 99 -12.21 17.43 -31.91
CA LYS A 99 -12.56 18.58 -32.75
C LYS A 99 -13.92 18.44 -33.47
N ASN A 100 -14.37 17.20 -33.69
CA ASN A 100 -15.67 16.89 -34.28
C ASN A 100 -16.82 16.78 -33.27
N GLY A 101 -16.57 17.14 -31.98
CA GLY A 101 -17.59 17.15 -30.93
C GLY A 101 -17.80 15.81 -30.23
N GLU A 102 -17.17 14.74 -30.66
CA GLU A 102 -17.24 13.44 -29.98
C GLU A 102 -16.52 13.43 -28.65
N THR A 103 -17.11 12.77 -27.64
CA THR A 103 -16.48 12.60 -26.34
C THR A 103 -15.79 11.25 -26.24
N LYS A 104 -14.46 11.25 -26.12
CA LYS A 104 -13.65 10.06 -25.87
C LYS A 104 -13.42 9.89 -24.36
N LEU A 105 -13.73 8.72 -23.83
CA LEU A 105 -13.42 8.34 -22.45
C LEU A 105 -12.05 7.67 -22.41
N LEU A 106 -11.17 8.17 -21.54
CA LEU A 106 -9.88 7.59 -21.22
C LEU A 106 -9.92 7.16 -19.78
N CYS A 107 -9.65 5.90 -19.50
CA CYS A 107 -9.68 5.37 -18.15
C CYS A 107 -8.36 4.66 -17.83
N GLY A 108 -7.78 5.03 -16.72
CA GLY A 108 -6.54 4.44 -16.21
C GLY A 108 -6.61 4.16 -14.73
N TYR A 109 -5.56 3.56 -14.23
CA TYR A 109 -5.36 3.31 -12.81
C TYR A 109 -3.89 3.37 -12.46
N GLY A 110 -3.62 3.72 -11.21
CA GLY A 110 -2.28 3.88 -10.66
C GLY A 110 -2.10 3.08 -9.39
N ILE A 111 -0.89 2.54 -9.23
CA ILE A 111 -0.48 1.79 -8.06
C ILE A 111 0.88 2.32 -7.61
N TYR A 112 1.00 2.59 -6.32
CA TYR A 112 2.26 2.86 -5.67
C TYR A 112 2.42 1.97 -4.44
N ILE A 113 3.45 1.14 -4.44
CA ILE A 113 3.82 0.30 -3.30
C ILE A 113 5.28 0.63 -2.96
N PRO A 114 5.56 1.23 -1.79
CA PRO A 114 6.94 1.45 -1.34
C PRO A 114 7.69 0.14 -1.22
N ALA A 115 9.01 0.17 -1.42
CA ALA A 115 9.86 -0.98 -1.17
C ALA A 115 9.70 -1.48 0.27
N TYR A 116 9.67 -2.80 0.44
CA TYR A 116 9.54 -3.44 1.74
C TYR A 116 10.38 -4.73 1.80
N GLY A 117 11.37 -4.77 2.68
CA GLY A 117 12.28 -5.90 2.76
C GLY A 117 12.95 -6.17 1.40
N LEU A 118 12.74 -7.36 0.86
CA LEU A 118 13.20 -7.77 -0.49
C LEU A 118 12.22 -7.38 -1.61
N MET A 119 11.01 -6.92 -1.26
CA MET A 119 10.03 -6.46 -2.25
C MET A 119 10.45 -5.09 -2.79
N GLU A 120 10.64 -5.01 -4.10
CA GLU A 120 10.99 -3.77 -4.77
C GLU A 120 9.81 -2.78 -4.78
N GLU A 121 10.14 -1.49 -4.89
CA GLU A 121 9.15 -0.43 -5.06
C GLU A 121 8.37 -0.65 -6.36
N LEU A 122 7.04 -0.67 -6.29
CA LEU A 122 6.18 -0.69 -7.46
C LEU A 122 5.61 0.70 -7.74
N ARG A 123 5.78 1.18 -8.96
CA ARG A 123 5.10 2.33 -9.56
C ARG A 123 4.50 1.90 -10.88
N TYR A 124 3.19 1.80 -10.91
CA TYR A 124 2.52 1.22 -12.07
C TYR A 124 1.39 2.11 -12.57
N ALA A 125 1.29 2.23 -13.89
CA ALA A 125 0.23 2.95 -14.60
C ALA A 125 -0.43 2.02 -15.61
N GLY A 126 -1.65 1.62 -15.29
CA GLY A 126 -2.46 0.73 -16.12
C GLY A 126 -3.59 1.45 -16.85
N THR A 127 -4.15 0.79 -17.86
CA THR A 127 -5.24 1.33 -18.70
C THR A 127 -6.43 0.41 -18.68
N ILE A 128 -7.64 0.96 -18.53
CA ILE A 128 -8.92 0.26 -18.71
C ILE A 128 -9.40 0.48 -20.14
N ARG A 129 -9.56 -0.59 -20.90
CA ARG A 129 -9.98 -0.53 -22.30
C ARG A 129 -11.50 -0.60 -22.44
N ASP A 130 -12.16 -1.48 -21.70
CA ASP A 130 -13.58 -1.77 -21.77
C ASP A 130 -14.33 -1.31 -20.53
N ASN A 131 -15.63 -1.01 -20.67
CA ASN A 131 -16.50 -0.59 -19.54
C ASN A 131 -15.87 0.55 -18.69
N LYS A 132 -15.36 1.59 -19.36
CA LYS A 132 -14.58 2.68 -18.77
C LYS A 132 -15.38 3.47 -17.75
N THR A 133 -15.12 3.25 -16.46
CA THR A 133 -15.65 4.03 -15.35
C THR A 133 -14.57 4.29 -14.33
N ASN A 134 -14.69 5.36 -13.56
CA ASN A 134 -13.73 5.63 -12.48
C ASN A 134 -13.67 4.45 -11.50
N ASN A 135 -14.83 3.94 -11.09
CA ASN A 135 -14.91 2.81 -10.16
C ASN A 135 -14.16 1.56 -10.67
N ARG A 136 -14.19 1.28 -11.98
CA ARG A 136 -13.41 0.16 -12.53
C ARG A 136 -11.91 0.41 -12.50
N GLY A 137 -11.47 1.66 -12.71
CA GLY A 137 -10.08 2.05 -12.52
C GLY A 137 -9.63 1.80 -11.07
N GLU A 138 -10.41 2.28 -10.12
CA GLU A 138 -10.18 2.10 -8.68
C GLU A 138 -10.06 0.63 -8.28
N LEU A 139 -11.06 -0.19 -8.66
CA LEU A 139 -11.05 -1.62 -8.33
C LEU A 139 -9.88 -2.35 -9.00
N LYS A 140 -9.53 -1.99 -10.25
CA LYS A 140 -8.41 -2.62 -10.96
C LYS A 140 -7.07 -2.30 -10.30
N ALA A 141 -6.89 -1.07 -9.84
CA ALA A 141 -5.70 -0.69 -9.09
C ALA A 141 -5.53 -1.55 -7.83
N ILE A 142 -6.63 -1.79 -7.10
CA ILE A 142 -6.64 -2.63 -5.90
C ILE A 142 -6.30 -4.08 -6.23
N ILE A 143 -6.96 -4.65 -7.24
CA ILE A 143 -6.75 -6.03 -7.69
C ILE A 143 -5.28 -6.25 -8.05
N ASP A 144 -4.74 -5.41 -8.94
CA ASP A 144 -3.36 -5.58 -9.43
C ASP A 144 -2.33 -5.29 -8.33
N GLY A 145 -2.59 -4.29 -7.45
CA GLY A 145 -1.71 -3.98 -6.35
C GLY A 145 -1.63 -5.09 -5.30
N LEU A 146 -2.78 -5.67 -4.93
CA LEU A 146 -2.81 -6.78 -3.98
C LEU A 146 -2.24 -8.08 -4.58
N ASN A 147 -2.51 -8.35 -5.87
CA ASN A 147 -1.91 -9.49 -6.57
C ASN A 147 -0.38 -9.37 -6.64
N TYR A 148 0.17 -8.16 -6.89
CA TYR A 148 1.62 -7.95 -6.87
C TYR A 148 2.23 -8.33 -5.50
N ILE A 149 1.58 -7.95 -4.40
CA ILE A 149 2.03 -8.31 -3.04
C ILE A 149 1.93 -9.83 -2.83
N LEU A 150 0.83 -10.46 -3.23
CA LEU A 150 0.64 -11.90 -3.10
C LEU A 150 1.64 -12.69 -3.95
N ASP A 151 1.90 -12.27 -5.18
CA ASP A 151 2.89 -12.90 -6.06
C ASP A 151 4.31 -12.81 -5.48
N PHE A 152 4.65 -11.71 -4.80
CA PHE A 152 5.91 -11.59 -4.08
C PHE A 152 5.96 -12.58 -2.91
N ILE A 153 4.89 -12.67 -2.12
CA ILE A 153 4.80 -13.60 -0.99
C ILE A 153 4.88 -15.06 -1.48
N ASP A 154 4.13 -15.42 -2.51
CA ASP A 154 4.16 -16.76 -3.11
C ASP A 154 5.57 -17.17 -3.56
N LYS A 155 6.31 -16.25 -4.18
CA LYS A 155 7.69 -16.50 -4.64
C LYS A 155 8.69 -16.65 -3.49
N THR A 156 8.45 -15.95 -2.38
CA THR A 156 9.39 -15.96 -1.24
C THR A 156 9.09 -17.07 -0.23
N THR A 157 7.83 -17.55 -0.15
CA THR A 157 7.42 -18.55 0.84
C THR A 157 7.08 -19.93 0.25
N GLY A 158 7.13 -20.07 -1.08
CA GLY A 158 6.73 -21.32 -1.76
C GLY A 158 5.21 -21.55 -1.81
N GLY A 159 4.41 -20.54 -1.48
CA GLY A 159 2.94 -20.59 -1.54
C GLY A 159 2.26 -21.20 -0.33
N VAL A 160 0.93 -21.12 -0.27
CA VAL A 160 0.10 -21.76 0.77
C VAL A 160 0.19 -23.28 0.61
N GLY A 161 0.91 -23.95 1.51
CA GLY A 161 1.09 -25.41 1.50
C GLY A 161 2.50 -25.89 1.15
N GLY A 162 3.48 -24.97 1.06
CA GLY A 162 4.91 -25.31 0.88
C GLY A 162 5.49 -26.09 2.06
N SER A 163 6.52 -26.87 1.78
CA SER A 163 7.18 -27.87 2.61
C SER A 163 7.49 -27.48 4.06
N ASP A 164 7.71 -28.47 4.91
CA ASP A 164 7.92 -28.45 6.37
C ASP A 164 8.97 -27.44 6.91
N ASP A 165 9.87 -26.91 6.06
CA ASP A 165 10.85 -25.89 6.41
C ASP A 165 10.25 -24.46 6.50
N GLY A 166 9.00 -24.27 6.11
CA GLY A 166 8.28 -23.00 6.07
C GLY A 166 7.65 -22.53 7.39
N VAL A 167 7.85 -23.23 8.51
CA VAL A 167 7.19 -22.90 9.80
C VAL A 167 7.60 -21.50 10.31
N VAL A 168 8.85 -21.09 10.14
CA VAL A 168 9.35 -19.79 10.62
C VAL A 168 8.83 -18.63 9.74
N GLU A 169 8.71 -18.85 8.42
CA GLU A 169 8.17 -17.84 7.51
C GLU A 169 6.66 -17.65 7.68
N ASN A 170 5.93 -18.71 7.98
CA ASN A 170 4.50 -18.63 8.29
C ASN A 170 4.19 -17.77 9.53
N GLU A 171 5.05 -17.81 10.55
CA GLU A 171 4.88 -16.96 11.75
C GLU A 171 5.10 -15.46 11.44
N LYS A 172 6.05 -15.12 10.56
CA LYS A 172 6.23 -13.75 10.07
C LYS A 172 5.04 -13.26 9.25
N LEU A 173 4.46 -14.12 8.42
CA LEU A 173 3.26 -13.78 7.64
C LEU A 173 2.06 -13.49 8.53
N LYS A 174 1.84 -14.25 9.60
CA LYS A 174 0.77 -14.01 10.58
C LYS A 174 0.89 -12.66 11.29
N LYS A 175 2.10 -12.09 11.36
CA LYS A 175 2.37 -10.75 11.88
C LYS A 175 2.36 -9.66 10.79
N THR A 176 2.15 -10.04 9.52
CA THR A 176 2.16 -9.11 8.39
C THR A 176 0.78 -8.48 8.18
N LYS A 177 0.75 -7.17 8.05
CA LYS A 177 -0.44 -6.40 7.71
C LYS A 177 -0.24 -5.70 6.38
N ILE A 178 -1.24 -5.79 5.51
CA ILE A 178 -1.31 -4.99 4.29
C ILE A 178 -2.19 -3.79 4.58
N VAL A 179 -1.64 -2.59 4.48
CA VAL A 179 -2.40 -1.34 4.64
C VAL A 179 -2.62 -0.74 3.26
N LEU A 180 -3.85 -0.86 2.78
CA LEU A 180 -4.30 -0.33 1.49
C LEU A 180 -4.90 1.07 1.68
N TYR A 181 -4.36 2.04 0.96
CA TYR A 181 -4.83 3.42 0.95
C TYR A 181 -5.56 3.70 -0.37
N THR A 182 -6.75 4.26 -0.28
CA THR A 182 -7.57 4.68 -1.42
C THR A 182 -8.42 5.90 -1.03
N ASP A 183 -8.66 6.82 -1.94
CA ASP A 183 -9.61 7.92 -1.75
C ASP A 183 -11.01 7.58 -2.28
N SER A 184 -11.17 6.39 -2.87
CA SER A 184 -12.43 5.87 -3.36
C SER A 184 -13.34 5.35 -2.25
N SER A 185 -14.40 6.08 -1.94
CA SER A 185 -15.45 5.61 -1.03
C SER A 185 -16.13 4.33 -1.52
N TYR A 186 -16.27 4.16 -2.86
CA TYR A 186 -16.81 2.94 -3.45
C TYR A 186 -15.91 1.74 -3.19
N SER A 187 -14.61 1.88 -3.42
CA SER A 187 -13.62 0.82 -3.16
C SER A 187 -13.61 0.41 -1.69
N LYS A 188 -13.68 1.39 -0.78
CA LYS A 188 -13.77 1.12 0.67
C LYS A 188 -15.02 0.31 1.01
N LEU A 189 -16.18 0.63 0.41
CA LEU A 189 -17.42 -0.14 0.61
C LEU A 189 -17.28 -1.59 0.12
N ILE A 190 -16.69 -1.80 -1.07
CA ILE A 190 -16.49 -3.13 -1.65
C ILE A 190 -15.52 -3.96 -0.81
N LEU A 191 -14.43 -3.36 -0.35
CA LEU A 191 -13.46 -4.03 0.53
C LEU A 191 -14.00 -4.31 1.94
N GLY A 192 -15.08 -3.65 2.35
CA GLY A 192 -15.77 -3.82 3.62
C GLY A 192 -16.96 -4.79 3.56
N ASP A 193 -17.97 -4.48 4.37
CA ASP A 193 -19.17 -5.30 4.56
C ASP A 193 -20.02 -5.45 3.29
N THR A 194 -19.99 -4.46 2.39
CA THR A 194 -20.78 -4.49 1.16
C THR A 194 -20.32 -5.61 0.24
N GLY A 195 -19.02 -5.78 0.04
CA GLY A 195 -18.49 -6.90 -0.76
C GLY A 195 -18.86 -8.27 -0.17
N VAL A 196 -18.82 -8.40 1.15
CA VAL A 196 -19.26 -9.63 1.85
C VAL A 196 -20.75 -9.88 1.63
N LYS A 197 -21.59 -8.86 1.69
CA LYS A 197 -23.03 -8.97 1.39
C LYS A 197 -23.28 -9.37 -0.06
N TYR A 198 -22.57 -8.78 -1.01
CA TYR A 198 -22.67 -9.13 -2.43
C TYR A 198 -22.28 -10.59 -2.67
N ARG A 199 -21.18 -11.07 -2.09
CA ARG A 199 -20.77 -12.48 -2.17
C ARG A 199 -21.86 -13.42 -1.61
N LYS A 200 -22.42 -13.11 -0.43
CA LYS A 200 -23.51 -13.90 0.16
C LYS A 200 -24.78 -13.93 -0.72
N ALA A 201 -25.03 -12.87 -1.48
CA ALA A 201 -26.14 -12.79 -2.43
C ALA A 201 -25.83 -13.41 -3.80
N GLY A 202 -24.64 -14.02 -3.99
CA GLY A 202 -24.19 -14.54 -5.28
C GLY A 202 -23.89 -13.44 -6.29
N TYR A 203 -23.48 -12.26 -5.82
CA TYR A 203 -23.19 -11.05 -6.60
C TYR A 203 -24.40 -10.50 -7.37
N LEU A 204 -25.61 -10.81 -6.90
CA LEU A 204 -26.86 -10.33 -7.48
C LEU A 204 -27.43 -9.17 -6.67
N VAL A 205 -28.07 -8.20 -7.36
CA VAL A 205 -28.84 -7.13 -6.72
C VAL A 205 -30.06 -7.75 -6.02
N SER A 206 -30.71 -8.72 -6.68
CA SER A 206 -31.76 -9.51 -6.10
C SER A 206 -31.83 -10.88 -6.79
N LYS A 207 -32.10 -11.93 -6.02
CA LYS A 207 -32.32 -13.28 -6.57
C LYS A 207 -33.52 -13.35 -7.55
N LYS A 208 -34.51 -12.46 -7.37
CA LYS A 208 -35.72 -12.43 -8.20
C LYS A 208 -35.46 -11.81 -9.57
N SER A 209 -34.62 -10.78 -9.67
CA SER A 209 -34.29 -10.12 -10.94
C SER A 209 -33.19 -10.84 -11.71
N GLY A 210 -32.31 -11.60 -11.04
CA GLY A 210 -31.11 -12.16 -11.64
C GLY A 210 -30.09 -11.10 -12.10
N GLU A 211 -30.31 -9.83 -11.76
CA GLU A 211 -29.44 -8.73 -12.12
C GLU A 211 -28.15 -8.74 -11.26
N GLU A 212 -27.01 -8.68 -11.90
CA GLU A 212 -25.72 -8.60 -11.22
C GLU A 212 -25.50 -7.22 -10.62
N VAL A 213 -24.77 -7.18 -9.48
CA VAL A 213 -24.28 -5.92 -8.93
C VAL A 213 -23.28 -5.26 -9.88
N LYS A 214 -23.19 -3.94 -9.85
CA LYS A 214 -22.19 -3.23 -10.68
C LYS A 214 -20.78 -3.73 -10.38
N ASN A 215 -20.00 -4.00 -11.44
CA ASN A 215 -18.65 -4.53 -11.39
C ASN A 215 -18.54 -5.88 -10.64
N ALA A 216 -19.55 -6.75 -10.78
CA ALA A 216 -19.61 -8.07 -10.11
C ALA A 216 -18.34 -8.88 -10.34
N ASP A 217 -17.81 -8.86 -11.57
CA ASP A 217 -16.54 -9.47 -11.96
C ASP A 217 -15.38 -9.07 -11.04
N MET A 218 -15.17 -7.77 -10.88
CA MET A 218 -14.08 -7.23 -10.07
C MET A 218 -14.34 -7.39 -8.57
N VAL A 219 -15.60 -7.31 -8.14
CA VAL A 219 -15.97 -7.53 -6.74
C VAL A 219 -15.68 -8.97 -6.34
N GLN A 220 -15.98 -9.94 -7.20
CA GLN A 220 -15.66 -11.35 -6.97
C GLN A 220 -14.16 -11.55 -6.84
N GLU A 221 -13.36 -11.03 -7.77
CA GLU A 221 -11.89 -11.13 -7.74
C GLU A 221 -11.30 -10.53 -6.45
N ILE A 222 -11.81 -9.38 -5.99
CA ILE A 222 -11.40 -8.77 -4.72
C ILE A 222 -11.73 -9.68 -3.53
N MET A 223 -12.88 -10.33 -3.52
CA MET A 223 -13.24 -11.25 -2.43
C MET A 223 -12.34 -12.48 -2.41
N GLU A 224 -11.95 -13.02 -3.57
CA GLU A 224 -11.00 -14.13 -3.69
C GLU A 224 -9.60 -13.72 -3.21
N ILE A 225 -9.13 -12.52 -3.55
CA ILE A 225 -7.86 -11.97 -3.07
C ILE A 225 -7.88 -11.82 -1.54
N ARG A 226 -8.97 -11.34 -0.95
CA ARG A 226 -9.11 -11.24 0.51
C ARG A 226 -9.03 -12.61 1.18
N ASP A 227 -9.63 -13.63 0.58
CA ASP A 227 -9.56 -15.01 1.09
C ASP A 227 -8.11 -15.53 1.05
N LYS A 228 -7.35 -15.25 -0.03
CA LYS A 228 -5.93 -15.60 -0.12
C LYS A 228 -5.11 -14.89 0.96
N ILE A 229 -5.29 -13.58 1.15
CA ILE A 229 -4.61 -12.82 2.22
C ILE A 229 -4.90 -13.44 3.59
N SER A 230 -6.16 -13.78 3.86
CA SER A 230 -6.57 -14.44 5.10
C SER A 230 -5.97 -15.84 5.24
N ALA A 231 -5.85 -16.61 4.16
CA ALA A 231 -5.25 -17.95 4.17
C ALA A 231 -3.76 -17.92 4.53
N TYR A 232 -3.05 -16.83 4.21
CA TYR A 232 -1.68 -16.59 4.70
C TYR A 232 -1.61 -16.13 6.17
N GLY A 233 -2.77 -15.94 6.83
CA GLY A 233 -2.84 -15.41 8.19
C GLY A 233 -2.56 -13.90 8.29
N MET A 234 -2.48 -13.19 7.15
CA MET A 234 -2.25 -11.75 7.08
C MET A 234 -3.54 -10.96 7.30
N GLU A 235 -3.39 -9.71 7.74
CA GLU A 235 -4.49 -8.76 7.90
C GLU A 235 -4.49 -7.72 6.77
N LEU A 236 -5.65 -7.50 6.13
CA LEU A 236 -5.88 -6.40 5.19
C LEU A 236 -6.60 -5.25 5.88
N ILE A 237 -5.92 -4.13 6.03
CA ILE A 237 -6.46 -2.89 6.61
C ILE A 237 -6.69 -1.89 5.48
N VAL A 238 -7.91 -1.39 5.35
CA VAL A 238 -8.27 -0.39 4.34
C VAL A 238 -8.39 0.98 4.98
N LYS A 239 -7.55 1.91 4.54
CA LYS A 239 -7.57 3.32 4.98
C LYS A 239 -8.05 4.22 3.87
N HIS A 240 -9.08 5.02 4.17
CA HIS A 240 -9.49 6.10 3.30
C HIS A 240 -8.56 7.29 3.48
N VAL A 241 -8.04 7.84 2.38
CA VAL A 241 -7.26 9.07 2.33
C VAL A 241 -8.07 10.15 1.62
N TYR A 242 -7.76 11.41 1.90
CA TYR A 242 -8.41 12.51 1.18
C TYR A 242 -7.60 12.84 -0.08
N ALA A 243 -8.30 12.91 -1.22
CA ALA A 243 -7.72 13.35 -2.49
C ALA A 243 -7.21 14.80 -2.42
N HIS A 244 -6.17 15.09 -3.19
CA HIS A 244 -5.67 16.46 -3.44
C HIS A 244 -5.39 17.32 -2.19
N THR A 245 -4.89 16.70 -1.12
CA THR A 245 -4.42 17.45 0.05
C THR A 245 -3.02 18.01 -0.20
N ASN A 246 -2.75 19.23 0.28
CA ASN A 246 -1.40 19.83 0.27
C ASN A 246 -0.56 19.39 1.48
N LEU A 247 -0.98 18.34 2.18
CA LEU A 247 -0.26 17.82 3.33
C LEU A 247 1.00 17.07 2.89
N ASP A 248 2.10 17.29 3.58
CA ASP A 248 3.35 16.54 3.39
C ASP A 248 3.42 15.38 4.39
N THR A 249 2.45 14.46 4.26
CA THR A 249 2.42 13.22 5.04
C THR A 249 2.71 12.01 4.16
N PHE A 250 3.07 10.89 4.77
CA PHE A 250 3.30 9.64 4.05
C PHE A 250 2.07 9.23 3.22
N GLU A 251 0.88 9.30 3.83
CA GLU A 251 -0.39 8.93 3.22
C GLU A 251 -0.74 9.84 2.03
N ALA A 252 -0.59 11.16 2.21
CA ALA A 252 -0.87 12.13 1.15
C ALA A 252 0.12 12.00 -0.02
N ASN A 253 1.40 11.78 0.26
CA ASN A 253 2.43 11.60 -0.76
C ASN A 253 2.24 10.29 -1.54
N GLY A 254 1.88 9.20 -0.85
CA GLY A 254 1.58 7.93 -1.49
C GLY A 254 0.35 8.00 -2.39
N ASN A 255 -0.74 8.63 -1.91
CA ASN A 255 -1.96 8.81 -2.71
C ASN A 255 -1.70 9.70 -3.93
N ARG A 256 -0.93 10.78 -3.80
CA ARG A 256 -0.55 11.64 -4.92
C ARG A 256 0.25 10.89 -5.99
N LEU A 257 1.11 9.97 -5.61
CA LEU A 257 1.82 9.11 -6.57
C LEU A 257 0.85 8.16 -7.29
N ALA A 258 -0.09 7.52 -6.58
CA ALA A 258 -1.11 6.68 -7.20
C ALA A 258 -1.96 7.48 -8.21
N ASP A 259 -2.45 8.69 -7.85
CA ASP A 259 -3.17 9.59 -8.75
C ASP A 259 -2.34 9.97 -10.00
N GLU A 260 -1.05 10.33 -9.82
CA GLU A 260 -0.15 10.64 -10.95
C GLU A 260 -0.09 9.44 -11.93
N TYR A 261 0.10 8.22 -11.43
CA TYR A 261 0.15 7.03 -12.27
C TYR A 261 -1.22 6.66 -12.88
N ALA A 262 -2.33 6.89 -12.18
CA ALA A 262 -3.67 6.71 -12.73
C ALA A 262 -3.90 7.63 -13.93
N ASN A 263 -3.49 8.90 -13.81
CA ASN A 263 -3.56 9.88 -14.90
C ASN A 263 -2.64 9.53 -16.07
N ILE A 264 -1.42 9.03 -15.81
CA ILE A 264 -0.53 8.50 -16.85
C ILE A 264 -1.20 7.32 -17.56
N GLY A 265 -1.80 6.38 -16.82
CA GLY A 265 -2.51 5.21 -17.36
C GLY A 265 -3.67 5.60 -18.25
N ALA A 266 -4.50 6.55 -17.81
CA ALA A 266 -5.61 7.08 -18.61
C ALA A 266 -5.12 7.72 -19.92
N ASN A 267 -4.00 8.44 -19.92
CA ASN A 267 -3.45 9.10 -21.10
C ASN A 267 -2.71 8.15 -22.05
N LYS A 268 -2.17 7.00 -21.60
CA LYS A 268 -1.52 5.99 -22.46
C LYS A 268 -2.44 5.45 -23.55
N THR A 269 -3.76 5.44 -23.34
CA THR A 269 -4.75 5.05 -24.38
C THR A 269 -4.71 5.91 -25.64
N HIS A 270 -4.02 7.07 -25.60
CA HIS A 270 -3.85 7.91 -26.81
C HIS A 270 -2.70 7.46 -27.72
N LEU A 271 -1.69 6.77 -27.17
CA LEU A 271 -0.47 6.44 -27.89
C LEU A 271 -0.63 5.19 -28.79
N HIS A 272 -1.60 4.32 -28.47
CA HIS A 272 -1.86 3.08 -29.22
C HIS A 272 -3.09 3.13 -30.13
N ALA A 273 -3.72 4.28 -30.29
CA ALA A 273 -4.87 4.46 -31.19
C ALA A 273 -4.49 5.01 -32.59
N ASN A 274 -3.20 5.21 -32.81
CA ASN A 274 -2.67 5.75 -34.09
C ASN A 274 -1.69 4.77 -34.79
N ASP A 275 -1.65 3.48 -34.36
CA ASP A 275 -0.93 2.41 -35.07
C ASP A 275 -1.89 1.49 -35.82
#